data_86fb7bc0404dbad840fe896347d82945
#
_entry.id   86fb7bc0404dbad840fe896347d82945
#
_cell.length_a   1.000
_cell.length_b   1.000
_cell.length_c   1.000
_cell.angle_alpha   90.00
_cell.angle_beta   90.00
_cell.angle_gamma   90.00
#
_symmetry.space_group_name_H-M   'P 1'
#
loop_
_entity.id
_entity.type
_entity.pdbx_description
1 polymer ?
#
loop_
_entity_poly.entity_id
_entity_poly.type
_entity_poly.pdbx_seq_one_letter_code
_entity_poly.pdbx_strand_id
1 'polypeptide(L)'
;YTYWNKESELQSGISRKDAVGFSDVDIFGEERGKQYRKIDEDLVRAGIPYKAEERYVTADGKVHDTLVMKSIISSGKLGKWLLVARWEITQLKMYERELLAAKEQLEGAVCKQKLALRSIDFGLIYIDRNYLVQWEETGNIKNLVSGRHYTPGTVCYRTTGQGTQPCGKCAFREAIGTGKIVRHITHVDHVDFEITATPVYDDTGNEIIGGLLRFEDITEKLKVERMLQIG
;
A
#
# COMPACT_ATOMS: atom_id res chain seq x y z
N TYR A 1 -15.45 32.75 -29.80
CA TYR A 1 -15.76 32.82 -28.36
C TYR A 1 -16.70 33.96 -28.07
N THR A 2 -17.69 33.69 -27.22
CA THR A 2 -18.64 34.72 -26.74
C THR A 2 -18.39 35.14 -25.31
N TYR A 3 -17.67 34.35 -24.58
CA TYR A 3 -17.27 34.58 -23.20
C TYR A 3 -15.84 34.05 -22.93
N TRP A 4 -15.04 34.83 -22.23
CA TRP A 4 -13.68 34.48 -21.82
C TRP A 4 -13.45 34.99 -20.41
N ASN A 5 -13.22 34.14 -19.43
CA ASN A 5 -13.06 34.56 -18.04
C ASN A 5 -11.60 34.89 -17.72
N LYS A 6 -11.37 35.47 -16.55
CA LYS A 6 -10.04 35.88 -16.10
C LYS A 6 -9.06 34.72 -15.98
N GLU A 7 -9.53 33.55 -15.57
CA GLU A 7 -8.70 32.35 -15.46
C GLU A 7 -8.24 31.87 -16.85
N SER A 8 -9.13 31.95 -17.85
CA SER A 8 -8.75 31.67 -19.24
C SER A 8 -7.68 32.63 -19.76
N GLU A 9 -7.73 33.90 -19.36
CA GLU A 9 -6.67 34.88 -19.70
C GLU A 9 -5.33 34.47 -19.07
N LEU A 10 -5.34 34.10 -17.79
CA LEU A 10 -4.13 33.70 -17.06
C LEU A 10 -3.49 32.44 -17.64
N GLN A 11 -4.32 31.43 -17.93
CA GLN A 11 -3.84 30.14 -18.43
C GLN A 11 -3.38 30.19 -19.89
N SER A 12 -4.07 30.94 -20.74
CA SER A 12 -3.75 31.02 -22.16
C SER A 12 -2.75 32.13 -22.53
N GLY A 13 -2.61 33.13 -21.67
CA GLY A 13 -1.91 34.38 -21.98
C GLY A 13 -2.64 35.30 -22.95
N ILE A 14 -3.90 34.99 -23.31
CA ILE A 14 -4.71 35.72 -24.29
C ILE A 14 -5.75 36.54 -23.57
N SER A 15 -5.74 37.84 -23.83
CA SER A 15 -6.71 38.75 -23.16
C SER A 15 -8.14 38.47 -23.63
N ARG A 16 -9.11 38.80 -22.78
CA ARG A 16 -10.53 38.70 -23.16
C ARG A 16 -10.86 39.50 -24.43
N LYS A 17 -10.19 40.65 -24.62
CA LYS A 17 -10.41 41.48 -25.81
C LYS A 17 -9.96 40.82 -27.10
N ASP A 18 -8.90 40.01 -27.01
CA ASP A 18 -8.31 39.30 -28.12
C ASP A 18 -8.96 37.92 -28.35
N ALA A 19 -9.75 37.43 -27.40
CA ALA A 19 -10.44 36.17 -27.49
C ALA A 19 -11.91 36.28 -27.93
N VAL A 20 -12.65 37.25 -27.38
CA VAL A 20 -14.07 37.39 -27.65
C VAL A 20 -14.29 37.88 -29.09
N GLY A 21 -15.10 37.15 -29.84
CA GLY A 21 -15.39 37.41 -31.27
C GLY A 21 -14.51 36.58 -32.22
N PHE A 22 -13.45 35.95 -31.73
CA PHE A 22 -12.54 35.11 -32.52
C PHE A 22 -12.87 33.63 -32.40
N SER A 23 -12.41 32.83 -33.39
CA SER A 23 -12.54 31.36 -33.43
C SER A 23 -11.31 30.70 -32.82
N ASP A 24 -11.38 29.34 -32.63
CA ASP A 24 -10.23 28.56 -32.20
C ASP A 24 -9.03 28.68 -33.14
N VAL A 25 -9.30 28.79 -34.45
CA VAL A 25 -8.24 28.89 -35.45
C VAL A 25 -7.50 30.24 -35.32
N ASP A 26 -8.25 31.31 -35.09
CA ASP A 26 -7.68 32.66 -34.91
C ASP A 26 -6.80 32.74 -33.65
N ILE A 27 -7.19 32.02 -32.60
CA ILE A 27 -6.55 32.06 -31.27
C ILE A 27 -5.39 31.09 -31.17
N PHE A 28 -5.59 29.82 -31.59
CA PHE A 28 -4.63 28.72 -31.37
C PHE A 28 -3.87 28.31 -32.63
N GLY A 29 -4.12 28.99 -33.76
CA GLY A 29 -3.53 28.66 -35.06
C GLY A 29 -4.24 27.53 -35.80
N GLU A 30 -3.86 27.32 -37.06
CA GLU A 30 -4.60 26.44 -37.99
C GLU A 30 -4.67 24.99 -37.50
N GLU A 31 -3.56 24.41 -37.05
CA GLU A 31 -3.48 23.01 -36.71
C GLU A 31 -4.31 22.70 -35.45
N ARG A 32 -4.04 23.39 -34.34
CA ARG A 32 -4.78 23.20 -33.07
C ARG A 32 -6.24 23.65 -33.17
N GLY A 33 -6.48 24.78 -33.81
CA GLY A 33 -7.84 25.31 -33.96
C GLY A 33 -8.74 24.37 -34.76
N LYS A 34 -8.23 23.74 -35.84
CA LYS A 34 -8.96 22.72 -36.59
C LYS A 34 -9.25 21.46 -35.74
N GLN A 35 -8.31 21.03 -34.92
CA GLN A 35 -8.53 19.89 -34.01
C GLN A 35 -9.63 20.20 -32.98
N TYR A 36 -9.59 21.36 -32.33
CA TYR A 36 -10.61 21.78 -31.40
C TYR A 36 -11.98 21.88 -32.04
N ARG A 37 -12.05 22.50 -33.22
CA ARG A 37 -13.29 22.61 -33.98
C ARG A 37 -13.88 21.27 -34.34
N LYS A 38 -13.07 20.30 -34.76
CA LYS A 38 -13.53 18.95 -35.03
C LYS A 38 -14.13 18.27 -33.81
N ILE A 39 -13.48 18.38 -32.65
CA ILE A 39 -14.01 17.86 -31.38
C ILE A 39 -15.35 18.51 -31.05
N ASP A 40 -15.47 19.81 -31.24
CA ASP A 40 -16.69 20.57 -30.99
C ASP A 40 -17.84 20.19 -31.92
N GLU A 41 -17.56 19.99 -33.22
CA GLU A 41 -18.53 19.52 -34.20
C GLU A 41 -19.00 18.09 -33.87
N ASP A 42 -18.10 17.19 -33.49
CA ASP A 42 -18.44 15.83 -33.11
C ASP A 42 -19.28 15.79 -31.82
N LEU A 43 -18.96 16.66 -30.85
CA LEU A 43 -19.73 16.80 -29.62
C LEU A 43 -21.14 17.34 -29.91
N VAL A 44 -21.25 18.34 -30.76
CA VAL A 44 -22.56 18.92 -31.18
C VAL A 44 -23.40 17.87 -31.90
N ARG A 45 -22.79 17.03 -32.73
CA ARG A 45 -23.46 15.96 -33.47
C ARG A 45 -23.90 14.82 -32.56
N ALA A 46 -23.02 14.37 -31.66
CA ALA A 46 -23.29 13.25 -30.77
C ALA A 46 -24.17 13.62 -29.56
N GLY A 47 -24.14 14.87 -29.14
CA GLY A 47 -24.84 15.35 -27.92
C GLY A 47 -24.22 14.81 -26.63
N ILE A 48 -23.04 14.22 -26.69
CA ILE A 48 -22.35 13.61 -25.54
C ILE A 48 -21.26 14.58 -25.05
N PRO A 49 -21.19 14.90 -23.74
CA PRO A 49 -20.13 15.73 -23.21
C PRO A 49 -18.73 15.14 -23.46
N TYR A 50 -17.79 15.98 -23.85
CA TYR A 50 -16.40 15.63 -24.00
C TYR A 50 -15.66 15.84 -22.67
N LYS A 51 -14.81 14.90 -22.29
CA LYS A 51 -13.91 15.02 -21.14
C LYS A 51 -12.58 14.40 -21.51
N ALA A 52 -11.49 15.15 -21.37
CA ALA A 52 -10.14 14.65 -21.59
C ALA A 52 -9.12 15.33 -20.68
N GLU A 53 -8.07 14.61 -20.37
CA GLU A 53 -6.86 15.18 -19.81
C GLU A 53 -5.93 15.59 -20.93
N GLU A 54 -5.46 16.81 -20.90
CA GLU A 54 -4.58 17.38 -21.92
C GLU A 54 -3.31 17.89 -21.24
N ARG A 55 -2.19 17.71 -21.93
CA ARG A 55 -0.90 18.26 -21.51
C ARG A 55 -0.48 19.35 -22.48
N TYR A 56 -0.05 20.47 -21.96
CA TYR A 56 0.53 21.53 -22.77
C TYR A 56 1.80 22.09 -22.12
N VAL A 57 2.64 22.71 -22.94
CA VAL A 57 3.87 23.38 -22.50
C VAL A 57 3.70 24.86 -22.77
N THR A 58 3.88 25.67 -21.72
CA THR A 58 3.86 27.14 -21.82
C THR A 58 5.12 27.66 -22.50
N ALA A 59 5.11 28.91 -22.92
CA ALA A 59 6.24 29.54 -23.61
C ALA A 59 7.52 29.59 -22.74
N ASP A 60 7.39 29.58 -21.41
CA ASP A 60 8.49 29.48 -20.45
C ASP A 60 8.97 28.05 -20.20
N GLY A 61 8.45 27.08 -20.96
CA GLY A 61 8.84 25.67 -20.90
C GLY A 61 8.20 24.85 -19.78
N LYS A 62 7.27 25.44 -19.00
CA LYS A 62 6.56 24.69 -17.96
C LYS A 62 5.51 23.77 -18.53
N VAL A 63 5.44 22.58 -17.96
CA VAL A 63 4.46 21.55 -18.32
C VAL A 63 3.25 21.67 -17.42
N HIS A 64 2.09 21.76 -18.04
CA HIS A 64 0.78 21.83 -17.36
C HIS A 64 -0.08 20.64 -17.78
N ASP A 65 -0.61 19.92 -16.82
CA ASP A 65 -1.65 18.91 -17.02
C ASP A 65 -3.01 19.56 -16.71
N THR A 66 -3.97 19.47 -17.63
CA THR A 66 -5.31 20.06 -17.47
C THR A 66 -6.39 19.04 -17.74
N LEU A 67 -7.50 19.17 -17.03
CA LEU A 67 -8.74 18.48 -17.31
C LEU A 67 -9.64 19.41 -18.11
N VAL A 68 -9.97 19.02 -19.32
CA VAL A 68 -10.88 19.79 -20.20
C VAL A 68 -12.23 19.08 -20.24
N MET A 69 -13.29 19.83 -20.00
CA MET A 69 -14.66 19.39 -20.20
C MET A 69 -15.38 20.32 -21.15
N LYS A 70 -16.10 19.72 -22.11
CA LYS A 70 -16.94 20.47 -23.06
C LYS A 70 -18.36 19.92 -23.01
N SER A 71 -19.35 20.78 -22.95
CA SER A 71 -20.76 20.39 -22.92
C SER A 71 -21.63 21.41 -23.67
N ILE A 72 -22.77 20.92 -24.16
CA ILE A 72 -23.76 21.79 -24.81
C ILE A 72 -24.74 22.29 -23.75
N ILE A 73 -24.89 23.60 -23.67
CA ILE A 73 -25.90 24.25 -22.85
C ILE A 73 -26.98 24.77 -23.80
N SER A 74 -28.25 24.45 -23.51
CA SER A 74 -29.39 24.96 -24.26
C SER A 74 -30.16 25.95 -23.43
N SER A 75 -30.40 27.14 -23.98
CA SER A 75 -31.27 28.13 -23.38
C SER A 75 -32.39 28.46 -24.38
N GLY A 76 -33.64 28.30 -23.98
CA GLY A 76 -34.82 28.36 -24.87
C GLY A 76 -34.92 29.59 -25.76
N LYS A 77 -34.38 30.74 -25.36
CA LYS A 77 -34.36 31.98 -26.15
C LYS A 77 -33.04 32.32 -26.81
N LEU A 78 -31.94 31.76 -26.33
CA LEU A 78 -30.57 32.09 -26.75
C LEU A 78 -29.90 31.03 -27.63
N GLY A 79 -30.59 29.90 -27.90
CA GLY A 79 -30.06 28.83 -28.71
C GLY A 79 -29.13 27.86 -27.94
N LYS A 80 -28.24 27.18 -28.68
CA LYS A 80 -27.29 26.23 -28.14
C LYS A 80 -25.91 26.88 -28.01
N TRP A 81 -25.27 26.67 -26.88
CA TRP A 81 -23.94 27.16 -26.57
C TRP A 81 -23.02 26.00 -26.22
N LEU A 82 -21.76 26.08 -26.61
CA LEU A 82 -20.74 25.16 -26.15
C LEU A 82 -20.04 25.79 -24.94
N LEU A 83 -20.14 25.12 -23.78
CA LEU A 83 -19.39 25.46 -22.59
C LEU A 83 -18.10 24.65 -22.58
N VAL A 84 -16.97 25.33 -22.48
CA VAL A 84 -15.65 24.72 -22.28
C VAL A 84 -15.19 25.12 -20.88
N ALA A 85 -14.91 24.14 -20.03
CA ALA A 85 -14.31 24.34 -18.74
C ALA A 85 -12.97 23.61 -18.69
N ARG A 86 -11.97 24.27 -18.10
CA ARG A 86 -10.61 23.71 -17.96
C ARG A 86 -10.16 23.89 -16.53
N TRP A 87 -9.64 22.83 -15.96
CA TRP A 87 -9.01 22.83 -14.62
C TRP A 87 -7.56 22.45 -14.75
N GLU A 88 -6.68 23.17 -14.08
CA GLU A 88 -5.31 22.75 -13.92
C GLU A 88 -5.21 21.62 -12.90
N ILE A 89 -4.60 20.51 -13.30
CA ILE A 89 -4.44 19.30 -12.48
C ILE A 89 -2.98 18.88 -12.33
N THR A 90 -2.03 19.74 -12.69
CA THR A 90 -0.59 19.46 -12.65
C THR A 90 -0.14 18.98 -11.28
N GLN A 91 -0.54 19.69 -10.23
CA GLN A 91 -0.17 19.35 -8.86
C GLN A 91 -0.80 18.02 -8.41
N LEU A 92 -2.05 17.78 -8.80
CA LEU A 92 -2.73 16.49 -8.54
C LEU A 92 -1.98 15.35 -9.21
N LYS A 93 -1.58 15.50 -10.48
CA LYS A 93 -0.81 14.49 -11.21
C LYS A 93 0.58 14.25 -10.63
N MET A 94 1.21 15.27 -10.08
CA MET A 94 2.47 15.10 -9.35
C MET A 94 2.28 14.23 -8.10
N TYR A 95 1.28 14.55 -7.27
CA TYR A 95 0.99 13.77 -6.07
C TYR A 95 0.56 12.32 -6.38
N GLU A 96 -0.22 12.10 -7.44
CA GLU A 96 -0.58 10.74 -7.87
C GLU A 96 0.67 9.92 -8.23
N ARG A 97 1.64 10.51 -8.93
CA ARG A 97 2.91 9.83 -9.29
C ARG A 97 3.77 9.57 -8.07
N GLU A 98 3.90 10.52 -7.17
CA GLU A 98 4.65 10.36 -5.92
C GLU A 98 4.05 9.26 -5.04
N LEU A 99 2.72 9.24 -4.91
CA LEU A 99 2.00 8.22 -4.16
C LEU A 99 2.19 6.83 -4.76
N LEU A 100 2.11 6.72 -6.09
CA LEU A 100 2.33 5.45 -6.78
C LEU A 100 3.77 4.95 -6.57
N ALA A 101 4.76 5.81 -6.73
CA ALA A 101 6.16 5.46 -6.50
C ALA A 101 6.43 5.04 -5.04
N ALA A 102 5.87 5.75 -4.06
CA ALA A 102 5.98 5.39 -2.65
C ALA A 102 5.32 4.03 -2.34
N LYS A 103 4.16 3.77 -2.94
CA LYS A 103 3.48 2.47 -2.83
C LYS A 103 4.32 1.33 -3.38
N GLU A 104 4.88 1.47 -4.57
CA GLU A 104 5.74 0.45 -5.19
C GLU A 104 7.01 0.18 -4.36
N GLN A 105 7.62 1.22 -3.79
CA GLN A 105 8.76 1.08 -2.90
C GLN A 105 8.39 0.31 -1.63
N LEU A 106 7.24 0.63 -1.02
CA LEU A 106 6.74 -0.06 0.17
C LEU A 106 6.45 -1.54 -0.11
N GLU A 107 5.76 -1.84 -1.20
CA GLU A 107 5.46 -3.22 -1.63
C GLU A 107 6.76 -4.01 -1.87
N GLY A 108 7.75 -3.39 -2.52
CA GLY A 108 9.06 -3.99 -2.73
C GLY A 108 9.82 -4.28 -1.42
N ALA A 109 9.77 -3.36 -0.45
CA ALA A 109 10.38 -3.55 0.86
C ALA A 109 9.70 -4.68 1.65
N VAL A 110 8.37 -4.72 1.66
CA VAL A 110 7.59 -5.80 2.30
C VAL A 110 7.87 -7.15 1.66
N CYS A 111 7.99 -7.21 0.33
CA CYS A 111 8.33 -8.44 -0.38
C CYS A 111 9.73 -8.95 0.01
N LYS A 112 10.74 -8.07 0.04
CA LYS A 112 12.09 -8.42 0.48
C LYS A 112 12.13 -8.92 1.93
N GLN A 113 11.38 -8.26 2.82
CA GLN A 113 11.28 -8.68 4.22
C GLN A 113 10.65 -10.08 4.34
N LYS A 114 9.57 -10.35 3.61
CA LYS A 114 8.94 -11.68 3.59
C LYS A 114 9.87 -12.76 3.04
N LEU A 115 10.62 -12.47 1.97
CA LEU A 115 11.59 -13.41 1.43
C LEU A 115 12.70 -13.73 2.43
N ALA A 116 13.22 -12.72 3.13
CA ALA A 116 14.22 -12.92 4.18
C ALA A 116 13.69 -13.83 5.31
N LEU A 117 12.46 -13.57 5.79
CA LEU A 117 11.84 -14.40 6.83
C LEU A 117 11.59 -15.84 6.37
N ARG A 118 11.17 -16.04 5.12
CA ARG A 118 10.93 -17.40 4.57
C ARG A 118 12.19 -18.22 4.32
N SER A 119 13.35 -17.57 4.20
CA SER A 119 14.64 -18.28 4.04
C SER A 119 15.23 -18.81 5.34
N ILE A 120 14.56 -18.59 6.47
CA ILE A 120 15.04 -18.96 7.80
C ILE A 120 14.53 -20.35 8.16
N ASP A 121 15.39 -21.18 8.76
CA ASP A 121 15.07 -22.54 9.19
C ASP A 121 14.46 -22.60 10.61
N PHE A 122 13.71 -21.57 10.99
CA PHE A 122 12.96 -21.53 12.24
C PHE A 122 11.61 -20.85 12.05
N GLY A 123 10.64 -21.16 12.88
CA GLY A 123 9.36 -20.47 12.93
C GLY A 123 9.40 -19.26 13.85
N LEU A 124 8.69 -18.21 13.46
CA LEU A 124 8.48 -17.01 14.27
C LEU A 124 6.99 -16.76 14.48
N ILE A 125 6.62 -16.43 15.72
CA ILE A 125 5.25 -16.10 16.07
C ILE A 125 5.28 -14.88 17.00
N TYR A 126 4.53 -13.84 16.67
CA TYR A 126 4.32 -12.72 17.57
C TYR A 126 2.97 -12.86 18.26
N ILE A 127 3.00 -12.76 19.60
CA ILE A 127 1.86 -12.93 20.49
C ILE A 127 1.74 -11.68 21.38
N ASP A 128 0.55 -11.12 21.48
CA ASP A 128 0.30 -9.99 22.39
C ASP A 128 0.15 -10.44 23.85
N ARG A 129 -0.01 -9.48 24.78
CA ARG A 129 -0.15 -9.75 26.22
C ARG A 129 -1.37 -10.60 26.57
N ASN A 130 -2.38 -10.67 25.69
CA ASN A 130 -3.59 -11.47 25.87
C ASN A 130 -3.46 -12.88 25.28
N TYR A 131 -2.25 -13.28 24.92
CA TYR A 131 -1.95 -14.56 24.25
C TYR A 131 -2.55 -14.66 22.84
N LEU A 132 -2.96 -13.56 22.23
CA LEU A 132 -3.51 -13.55 20.89
C LEU A 132 -2.37 -13.53 19.86
N VAL A 133 -2.38 -14.48 18.94
CA VAL A 133 -1.41 -14.52 17.84
C VAL A 133 -1.71 -13.37 16.89
N GLN A 134 -0.77 -12.48 16.70
CA GLN A 134 -0.88 -11.33 15.80
C GLN A 134 -0.39 -11.67 14.40
N TRP A 135 0.71 -12.43 14.30
CA TRP A 135 1.22 -12.95 13.05
C TRP A 135 2.11 -14.18 13.27
N GLU A 136 2.26 -14.97 12.23
CA GLU A 136 3.18 -16.12 12.18
C GLU A 136 3.97 -16.11 10.87
N GLU A 137 5.19 -16.64 10.92
CA GLU A 137 6.00 -17.02 9.78
C GLU A 137 6.73 -18.31 10.12
N THR A 138 6.35 -19.39 9.48
CA THR A 138 6.88 -20.72 9.81
C THR A 138 8.13 -21.10 9.03
N GLY A 139 8.59 -20.25 8.11
CA GLY A 139 9.79 -20.49 7.31
C GLY A 139 9.76 -21.82 6.59
N ASN A 140 10.89 -22.55 6.63
CA ASN A 140 11.02 -23.90 6.09
C ASN A 140 10.60 -25.01 7.07
N ILE A 141 10.16 -24.69 8.28
CA ILE A 141 9.67 -25.68 9.24
C ILE A 141 8.31 -26.20 8.77
N LYS A 142 8.33 -27.17 7.86
CA LYS A 142 7.15 -27.77 7.24
C LYS A 142 6.24 -28.53 8.20
N ASN A 143 6.71 -28.82 9.40
CA ASN A 143 6.00 -29.62 10.42
C ASN A 143 6.10 -28.96 11.79
N LEU A 144 5.64 -27.75 11.92
CA LEU A 144 5.33 -27.24 13.25
C LEU A 144 4.23 -28.13 13.82
N VAL A 145 4.70 -29.24 14.43
CA VAL A 145 3.91 -30.14 15.27
C VAL A 145 2.56 -30.53 14.68
N SER A 146 2.52 -31.61 13.87
CA SER A 146 1.30 -32.37 13.53
C SER A 146 0.08 -31.48 13.17
N GLY A 147 0.25 -30.54 12.23
CA GLY A 147 -0.85 -29.73 11.67
C GLY A 147 -1.34 -28.60 12.57
N ARG A 148 -0.62 -28.23 13.62
CA ARG A 148 -0.94 -27.07 14.47
C ARG A 148 -0.45 -25.78 13.81
N HIS A 149 -1.37 -24.99 13.31
CA HIS A 149 -1.09 -23.65 12.80
C HIS A 149 -1.43 -22.60 13.85
N TYR A 150 -0.50 -21.70 14.10
CA TYR A 150 -0.77 -20.54 14.94
C TYR A 150 -1.45 -19.45 14.09
N THR A 151 -2.74 -19.63 13.88
CA THR A 151 -3.50 -18.69 13.03
C THR A 151 -3.64 -17.33 13.69
N PRO A 152 -3.28 -16.22 13.01
CA PRO A 152 -3.54 -14.89 13.51
C PRO A 152 -5.00 -14.69 13.95
N GLY A 153 -5.19 -14.00 15.08
CA GLY A 153 -6.49 -13.83 15.70
C GLY A 153 -6.93 -14.97 16.62
N THR A 154 -6.13 -16.03 16.77
CA THR A 154 -6.41 -17.13 17.72
C THR A 154 -5.56 -17.03 18.96
N VAL A 155 -6.04 -17.63 20.06
CA VAL A 155 -5.30 -17.66 21.33
C VAL A 155 -4.26 -18.78 21.29
N CYS A 156 -3.00 -18.47 21.51
CA CYS A 156 -1.84 -19.35 21.41
C CYS A 156 -2.04 -20.75 22.05
N TYR A 157 -2.46 -20.80 23.30
CA TYR A 157 -2.62 -22.07 24.02
C TYR A 157 -3.80 -22.93 23.56
N ARG A 158 -4.75 -22.35 22.80
CA ARG A 158 -5.82 -23.13 22.17
C ARG A 158 -5.33 -23.88 20.95
N THR A 159 -4.42 -23.29 20.18
CA THR A 159 -3.85 -23.89 18.99
C THR A 159 -2.92 -25.06 19.33
N THR A 160 -2.27 -25.04 20.51
CA THR A 160 -1.40 -26.13 20.97
C THR A 160 -2.16 -27.32 21.55
N GLY A 161 -3.49 -27.30 21.59
CA GLY A 161 -4.31 -28.39 22.16
C GLY A 161 -4.23 -28.50 23.69
N GLN A 162 -3.65 -27.52 24.37
CA GLN A 162 -3.52 -27.49 25.84
C GLN A 162 -4.79 -27.01 26.55
N GLY A 163 -5.87 -26.73 25.81
CA GLY A 163 -7.17 -26.39 26.39
C GLY A 163 -7.38 -24.88 26.62
N THR A 164 -7.93 -24.51 27.79
CA THR A 164 -8.36 -23.15 28.11
C THR A 164 -7.34 -22.33 28.89
N GLN A 165 -6.16 -22.89 29.16
CA GLN A 165 -5.13 -22.23 29.98
C GLN A 165 -3.77 -22.27 29.28
N PRO A 166 -2.86 -21.32 29.55
CA PRO A 166 -1.48 -21.34 29.07
C PRO A 166 -0.75 -22.62 29.46
N CYS A 167 0.20 -23.05 28.63
CA CYS A 167 1.01 -24.25 28.85
C CYS A 167 1.68 -24.22 30.22
N GLY A 168 1.85 -25.39 30.87
CA GLY A 168 2.45 -25.48 32.21
C GLY A 168 3.84 -24.85 32.30
N LYS A 169 4.71 -25.14 31.32
CA LYS A 169 6.02 -24.49 31.13
C LYS A 169 5.96 -23.57 29.91
N CYS A 170 5.36 -22.40 30.05
CA CYS A 170 5.17 -21.45 28.96
C CYS A 170 6.32 -20.44 28.91
N ALA A 171 7.22 -20.59 27.93
CA ALA A 171 8.34 -19.65 27.72
C ALA A 171 7.84 -18.21 27.49
N PHE A 172 6.73 -18.02 26.76
CA PHE A 172 6.14 -16.72 26.55
C PHE A 172 5.70 -16.06 27.87
N ARG A 173 4.94 -16.78 28.71
CA ARG A 173 4.47 -16.25 30.00
C ARG A 173 5.64 -15.85 30.91
N GLU A 174 6.68 -16.67 30.96
CA GLU A 174 7.87 -16.40 31.74
C GLU A 174 8.64 -15.19 31.20
N ALA A 175 8.78 -15.07 29.87
CA ALA A 175 9.47 -13.95 29.25
C ALA A 175 8.76 -12.60 29.49
N ILE A 176 7.45 -12.54 29.29
CA ILE A 176 6.69 -11.29 29.55
C ILE A 176 6.61 -10.94 31.04
N GLY A 177 6.61 -11.95 31.92
CA GLY A 177 6.59 -11.75 33.38
C GLY A 177 7.92 -11.28 33.94
N THR A 178 9.04 -11.70 33.38
CA THR A 178 10.41 -11.38 33.87
C THR A 178 11.10 -10.27 33.06
N GLY A 179 10.58 -9.94 31.87
CA GLY A 179 11.26 -9.02 30.94
C GLY A 179 12.56 -9.59 30.34
N LYS A 180 12.81 -10.90 30.46
CA LYS A 180 14.03 -11.53 29.99
C LYS A 180 13.75 -12.52 28.87
N ILE A 181 14.77 -12.79 28.05
CA ILE A 181 14.71 -13.85 27.04
C ILE A 181 14.69 -15.19 27.78
N VAL A 182 13.73 -16.05 27.43
CA VAL A 182 13.55 -17.38 28.02
C VAL A 182 13.69 -18.44 26.92
N ARG A 183 14.37 -19.54 27.23
CA ARG A 183 14.56 -20.67 26.32
C ARG A 183 14.08 -21.94 27.00
N HIS A 184 13.23 -22.68 26.30
CA HIS A 184 12.79 -24.00 26.73
C HIS A 184 12.99 -25.00 25.58
N ILE A 185 13.38 -26.23 25.94
CA ILE A 185 13.35 -27.35 25.01
C ILE A 185 12.07 -28.13 25.30
N THR A 186 11.32 -28.43 24.25
CA THR A 186 10.10 -29.22 24.32
C THR A 186 10.15 -30.33 23.28
N HIS A 187 9.65 -31.54 23.67
CA HIS A 187 9.57 -32.68 22.78
C HIS A 187 8.12 -32.86 22.35
N VAL A 188 7.88 -32.89 21.05
CA VAL A 188 6.55 -33.08 20.48
C VAL A 188 6.62 -33.93 19.22
N ASP A 189 5.84 -35.01 19.20
CA ASP A 189 5.71 -35.92 18.05
C ASP A 189 7.07 -36.37 17.45
N HIS A 190 8.01 -36.77 18.28
CA HIS A 190 9.37 -37.22 17.91
C HIS A 190 10.33 -36.11 17.43
N VAL A 191 9.96 -34.83 17.59
CA VAL A 191 10.79 -33.67 17.25
C VAL A 191 11.13 -32.91 18.53
N ASP A 192 12.41 -32.58 18.71
CA ASP A 192 12.91 -31.75 19.79
C ASP A 192 12.95 -30.27 19.30
N PHE A 193 12.14 -29.42 19.90
CA PHE A 193 12.10 -27.97 19.59
C PHE A 193 12.78 -27.16 20.67
N GLU A 194 13.65 -26.24 20.28
CA GLU A 194 14.03 -25.12 21.11
C GLU A 194 13.06 -23.96 20.88
N ILE A 195 12.38 -23.54 21.95
CA ILE A 195 11.48 -22.39 21.95
C ILE A 195 12.20 -21.25 22.68
N THR A 196 12.50 -20.18 21.95
CA THR A 196 13.04 -18.93 22.51
C THR A 196 11.95 -17.89 22.51
N ALA A 197 11.59 -17.39 23.70
CA ALA A 197 10.64 -16.30 23.88
C ALA A 197 11.39 -15.01 24.21
N THR A 198 11.19 -13.99 23.40
CA THR A 198 11.78 -12.64 23.57
C THR A 198 10.68 -11.64 23.85
N PRO A 199 10.72 -10.91 24.98
CA PRO A 199 9.73 -9.86 25.25
C PRO A 199 9.86 -8.72 24.23
N VAL A 200 8.73 -8.21 23.77
CA VAL A 200 8.64 -7.08 22.84
C VAL A 200 8.09 -5.88 23.62
N TYR A 201 8.80 -4.78 23.54
CA TYR A 201 8.45 -3.53 24.21
C TYR A 201 7.75 -2.58 23.23
N ASP A 202 7.03 -1.63 23.78
CA ASP A 202 6.48 -0.49 23.04
C ASP A 202 7.60 0.42 22.51
N ASP A 203 7.24 1.39 21.68
CA ASP A 203 8.19 2.34 21.07
C ASP A 203 8.97 3.16 22.10
N THR A 204 8.47 3.27 23.34
CA THR A 204 9.15 3.96 24.43
C THR A 204 10.12 3.06 25.20
N GLY A 205 10.07 1.74 24.99
CA GLY A 205 10.89 0.75 25.67
C GLY A 205 10.50 0.49 27.14
N ASN A 206 9.37 1.02 27.59
CA ASN A 206 8.95 0.96 28.98
C ASN A 206 7.93 -0.15 29.27
N GLU A 207 7.09 -0.46 28.33
CA GLU A 207 6.02 -1.44 28.52
C GLU A 207 6.19 -2.64 27.59
N ILE A 208 6.04 -3.86 28.14
CA ILE A 208 6.02 -5.07 27.35
C ILE A 208 4.64 -5.19 26.71
N ILE A 209 4.58 -5.10 25.39
CA ILE A 209 3.34 -5.21 24.60
C ILE A 209 3.05 -6.62 24.10
N GLY A 210 4.02 -7.52 24.18
CA GLY A 210 3.88 -8.91 23.75
C GLY A 210 5.22 -9.65 23.78
N GLY A 211 5.31 -10.72 23.02
CA GLY A 211 6.53 -11.49 22.90
C GLY A 211 6.67 -12.16 21.52
N LEU A 212 7.89 -12.23 21.06
CA LEU A 212 8.28 -12.95 19.87
C LEU A 212 8.76 -14.36 20.28
N LEU A 213 8.13 -15.40 19.74
CA LEU A 213 8.56 -16.77 19.92
C LEU A 213 9.28 -17.24 18.65
N ARG A 214 10.45 -17.80 18.84
CA ARG A 214 11.21 -18.52 17.83
C ARG A 214 11.15 -20.00 18.14
N PHE A 215 10.85 -20.80 17.14
CA PHE A 215 10.81 -22.27 17.20
C PHE A 215 11.89 -22.82 16.27
N GLU A 216 12.79 -23.62 16.80
CA GLU A 216 13.85 -24.26 16.02
C GLU A 216 13.80 -25.76 16.26
N ASP A 217 13.80 -26.55 15.18
CA ASP A 217 13.97 -28.02 15.27
C ASP A 217 15.43 -28.31 15.56
N ILE A 218 15.71 -28.84 16.74
CA ILE A 218 17.05 -29.18 17.20
C ILE A 218 17.28 -30.68 17.31
N THR A 219 16.39 -31.49 16.69
CA THR A 219 16.43 -32.97 16.81
C THR A 219 17.77 -33.54 16.37
N GLU A 220 18.26 -33.14 15.20
CA GLU A 220 19.54 -33.63 14.69
C GLU A 220 20.74 -33.13 15.53
N LYS A 221 20.67 -31.86 15.98
CA LYS A 221 21.69 -31.28 16.84
C LYS A 221 21.85 -32.09 18.15
N LEU A 222 20.74 -32.42 18.81
CA LEU A 222 20.76 -33.22 20.02
C LEU A 222 21.20 -34.64 19.78
N LYS A 223 20.89 -35.25 18.65
CA LYS A 223 21.41 -36.61 18.28
C LYS A 223 22.93 -36.58 18.16
N VAL A 224 23.50 -35.58 17.46
CA VAL A 224 24.96 -35.45 17.31
C VAL A 224 25.64 -35.24 18.66
N GLU A 225 25.10 -34.34 19.51
CA GLU A 225 25.64 -34.10 20.85
C GLU A 225 25.64 -35.34 21.72
N ARG A 226 24.57 -36.15 21.68
CA ARG A 226 24.48 -37.43 22.41
C ARG A 226 25.51 -38.43 21.91
N MET A 227 25.74 -38.52 20.58
CA MET A 227 26.76 -39.43 20.01
C MET A 227 28.18 -39.03 20.45
N LEU A 228 28.47 -37.73 20.55
CA LEU A 228 29.79 -37.23 20.98
C LEU A 228 30.05 -37.44 22.49
N GLN A 229 29.01 -37.59 23.31
CA GLN A 229 29.17 -37.86 24.75
C GLN A 229 29.34 -39.33 25.09
N ILE A 230 29.10 -40.25 24.17
CA ILE A 230 29.15 -41.71 24.37
C ILE A 230 30.49 -42.28 23.82
N GLY A 231 31.26 -41.51 23.06
CA GLY A 231 32.59 -41.89 22.55
C GLY A 231 33.72 -41.34 23.40
#